data_27dd9d3fe2667235ca1a06f0fcd8b626
#
_entry.id   27dd9d3fe2667235ca1a06f0fcd8b626
#
_cell.length_a   1.000
_cell.length_b   1.000
_cell.length_c   1.000
_cell.angle_alpha   90.00
_cell.angle_beta   90.00
_cell.angle_gamma   90.00
#
_symmetry.space_group_name_H-M   'P 1'
#
loop_
_entity.id
_entity.type
_entity.pdbx_description
1 polymer ?
#
loop_
_entity_poly.entity_id
_entity_poly.type
_entity_poly.pdbx_seq_one_letter_code
_entity_poly.pdbx_strand_id
1 'polypeptide(L)'
;MDAGGADFDAGQHGQQSEQELATKMLQIQSKRFYLDVKQNRRGRFIKVAEIGADGRRSQIFLALSTASEFRDHLSTFSDFYASLGPPNPENVPDDGKLKSEMMVKDNRRYYLDLKENSRGRFLRVSQTITRGGPRTQIAIPAQGMIEFRDALTDLLEEFGVDDGGFKGDLPEGRYMRVDNKNFYFDIGQNNRGIYMRVSEVKTNFRTAITVPEKSWSRFRDIFADYCEKMKEGGGGNSSSGLGSSGLSDSKGTVGSGPQVSPTSASSPNPNPNLDSSLIK
;
A
#
# COMPACT_ATOMS: atom_id res chain seq x y z
N MET A 1 13.17 56.04 -31.13
CA MET A 1 11.87 55.90 -30.45
C MET A 1 11.67 54.45 -30.18
N ASP A 2 12.03 54.07 -28.94
CA ASP A 2 12.02 52.71 -28.43
C ASP A 2 10.62 52.25 -28.16
N ALA A 3 10.28 51.05 -28.63
CA ALA A 3 9.12 50.32 -28.19
C ALA A 3 9.61 49.13 -27.37
N GLY A 4 9.48 49.22 -26.07
CA GLY A 4 9.80 48.19 -25.12
C GLY A 4 8.91 46.93 -25.30
N GLY A 5 9.57 45.84 -25.56
CA GLY A 5 8.95 44.51 -25.48
C GLY A 5 8.80 44.10 -24.02
N ALA A 6 7.60 43.90 -23.58
CA ALA A 6 7.32 43.27 -22.30
C ALA A 6 7.50 41.77 -22.45
N ASP A 7 8.56 41.22 -21.90
CA ASP A 7 8.76 39.80 -21.67
C ASP A 7 7.71 39.32 -20.63
N PHE A 8 6.71 38.63 -21.10
CA PHE A 8 5.87 37.80 -20.23
C PHE A 8 6.63 36.51 -19.96
N ASP A 9 7.30 36.47 -18.84
CA ASP A 9 7.81 35.26 -18.21
C ASP A 9 6.63 34.33 -17.91
N ALA A 10 6.38 33.43 -18.86
CA ALA A 10 5.40 32.37 -18.69
C ALA A 10 5.93 31.38 -17.65
N GLY A 11 5.37 31.45 -16.46
CA GLY A 11 5.69 30.65 -15.31
C GLY A 11 5.96 29.19 -15.66
N GLN A 12 7.18 28.75 -15.38
CA GLN A 12 7.58 27.36 -15.33
C GLN A 12 6.73 26.65 -14.28
N HIS A 13 5.66 26.03 -14.73
CA HIS A 13 4.99 25.00 -13.96
C HIS A 13 6.04 23.92 -13.71
N GLY A 14 6.47 23.77 -12.45
CA GLY A 14 7.48 22.84 -12.01
C GLY A 14 7.21 21.45 -12.53
N GLN A 15 7.93 21.04 -13.58
CA GLN A 15 8.05 19.64 -13.95
C GLN A 15 8.66 18.93 -12.75
N GLN A 16 7.82 18.13 -12.08
CA GLN A 16 8.32 17.19 -11.06
C GLN A 16 9.34 16.31 -11.77
N SER A 17 10.61 16.50 -11.45
CA SER A 17 11.72 15.77 -12.07
C SER A 17 11.54 14.28 -11.80
N GLU A 18 11.06 13.54 -12.79
CA GLU A 18 11.09 12.09 -12.81
C GLU A 18 12.49 11.67 -13.24
N GLN A 19 13.15 10.88 -12.41
CA GLN A 19 14.42 10.27 -12.75
C GLN A 19 14.16 8.87 -13.32
N GLU A 20 14.69 8.59 -14.49
CA GLU A 20 14.72 7.24 -15.05
C GLU A 20 15.95 6.51 -14.49
N LEU A 21 15.71 5.31 -13.91
CA LEU A 21 16.75 4.49 -13.29
C LEU A 21 17.18 3.36 -14.20
N ALA A 22 16.26 2.75 -14.95
CA ALA A 22 16.53 1.69 -15.91
C ALA A 22 15.39 1.58 -16.93
N THR A 23 15.73 1.00 -18.08
CA THR A 23 14.76 0.63 -19.11
C THR A 23 15.05 -0.79 -19.60
N LYS A 24 14.03 -1.65 -19.63
CA LYS A 24 14.10 -2.98 -20.23
C LYS A 24 13.11 -3.07 -21.40
N MET A 25 13.59 -3.50 -22.55
CA MET A 25 12.77 -3.65 -23.76
C MET A 25 12.50 -5.12 -24.01
N LEU A 26 11.24 -5.47 -24.29
CA LEU A 26 10.80 -6.78 -24.72
C LEU A 26 10.16 -6.69 -26.09
N GLN A 27 10.51 -7.65 -26.97
CA GLN A 27 9.87 -7.85 -28.26
C GLN A 27 9.01 -9.11 -28.17
N ILE A 28 7.69 -8.95 -28.07
CA ILE A 28 6.75 -10.07 -27.99
C ILE A 28 5.86 -10.05 -29.24
N GLN A 29 6.06 -11.00 -30.12
CA GLN A 29 5.43 -11.01 -31.44
C GLN A 29 5.68 -9.69 -32.20
N SER A 30 4.64 -9.03 -32.68
CA SER A 30 4.73 -7.75 -33.42
C SER A 30 4.72 -6.52 -32.50
N LYS A 31 4.74 -6.70 -31.16
CA LYS A 31 4.66 -5.64 -30.18
C LYS A 31 6.00 -5.42 -29.46
N ARG A 32 6.27 -4.18 -29.13
CA ARG A 32 7.39 -3.80 -28.26
C ARG A 32 6.87 -3.25 -26.95
N PHE A 33 7.47 -3.72 -25.86
CA PHE A 33 7.17 -3.24 -24.50
C PHE A 33 8.42 -2.61 -23.91
N TYR A 34 8.28 -1.44 -23.34
CA TYR A 34 9.33 -0.76 -22.57
C TYR A 34 8.90 -0.72 -21.11
N LEU A 35 9.71 -1.31 -20.25
CA LEU A 35 9.53 -1.31 -18.80
C LEU A 35 10.54 -0.33 -18.23
N ASP A 36 10.10 0.90 -17.97
CA ASP A 36 10.95 1.97 -17.46
C ASP A 36 10.80 2.07 -15.94
N VAL A 37 11.86 1.79 -15.20
CA VAL A 37 11.91 2.06 -13.75
C VAL A 37 12.19 3.53 -13.55
N LYS A 38 11.26 4.21 -12.90
CA LYS A 38 11.33 5.63 -12.64
C LYS A 38 11.17 5.95 -11.16
N GLN A 39 11.74 7.06 -10.74
CA GLN A 39 11.63 7.58 -9.38
C GLN A 39 11.12 9.02 -9.39
N ASN A 40 10.19 9.31 -8.50
CA ASN A 40 9.71 10.65 -8.20
C ASN A 40 9.61 10.86 -6.67
N ARG A 41 9.07 12.00 -6.23
CA ARG A 41 8.91 12.30 -4.80
C ARG A 41 7.99 11.31 -4.05
N ARG A 42 7.16 10.56 -4.76
CA ARG A 42 6.23 9.56 -4.18
C ARG A 42 6.84 8.17 -4.09
N GLY A 43 8.03 7.96 -4.67
CA GLY A 43 8.73 6.70 -4.69
C GLY A 43 9.02 6.18 -6.10
N ARG A 44 9.47 4.93 -6.16
CA ARG A 44 9.76 4.24 -7.41
C ARG A 44 8.52 3.60 -8.00
N PHE A 45 8.44 3.56 -9.31
CA PHE A 45 7.38 2.92 -10.07
C PHE A 45 7.91 2.41 -11.41
N ILE A 46 7.21 1.45 -12.00
CA ILE A 46 7.47 0.96 -13.34
C ILE A 46 6.41 1.53 -14.28
N LYS A 47 6.85 2.21 -15.30
CA LYS A 47 6.03 2.61 -16.43
C LYS A 47 6.17 1.52 -17.49
N VAL A 48 5.07 0.90 -17.86
CA VAL A 48 5.02 -0.07 -18.96
C VAL A 48 4.41 0.61 -20.16
N ALA A 49 5.18 0.77 -21.24
CA ALA A 49 4.70 1.30 -22.51
C ALA A 49 4.66 0.19 -23.55
N GLU A 50 3.52 0.03 -24.20
CA GLU A 50 3.30 -0.87 -25.35
C GLU A 50 3.35 -0.04 -26.64
N ILE A 51 4.07 -0.53 -27.65
CA ILE A 51 4.02 -0.03 -29.02
C ILE A 51 3.53 -1.17 -29.90
N GLY A 52 2.33 -1.00 -30.45
CA GLY A 52 1.74 -1.95 -31.40
C GLY A 52 2.40 -1.94 -32.77
N ALA A 53 2.07 -2.92 -33.60
CA ALA A 53 2.54 -2.99 -34.99
C ALA A 53 2.11 -1.78 -35.84
N ASP A 54 0.98 -1.15 -35.46
CA ASP A 54 0.44 0.06 -36.08
C ASP A 54 1.08 1.36 -35.54
N GLY A 55 2.10 1.25 -34.68
CA GLY A 55 2.79 2.37 -34.07
C GLY A 55 2.01 3.05 -32.93
N ARG A 56 0.79 2.60 -32.63
CA ARG A 56 0.02 3.11 -31.48
C ARG A 56 0.74 2.81 -30.17
N ARG A 57 0.74 3.81 -29.28
CA ARG A 57 1.39 3.72 -28.00
C ARG A 57 0.35 3.73 -26.89
N SER A 58 0.45 2.79 -25.98
CA SER A 58 -0.35 2.71 -24.76
C SER A 58 0.57 2.54 -23.56
N GLN A 59 0.13 2.94 -22.37
CA GLN A 59 0.97 2.82 -21.17
C GLN A 59 0.14 2.61 -19.91
N ILE A 60 0.72 1.89 -18.95
CA ILE A 60 0.22 1.77 -17.57
C ILE A 60 1.34 2.06 -16.59
N PHE A 61 0.98 2.36 -15.35
CA PHE A 61 1.91 2.71 -14.28
C PHE A 61 1.68 1.79 -13.09
N LEU A 62 2.75 1.18 -12.59
CA LEU A 62 2.76 0.23 -11.49
C LEU A 62 3.72 0.70 -10.41
N ALA A 63 3.24 1.02 -9.19
CA ALA A 63 4.13 1.12 -8.05
C ALA A 63 4.87 -0.22 -7.87
N LEU A 64 6.06 -0.25 -7.26
CA LEU A 64 6.83 -1.50 -7.17
C LEU A 64 6.07 -2.62 -6.45
N SER A 65 5.32 -2.30 -5.38
CA SER A 65 4.45 -3.27 -4.70
C SER A 65 3.33 -3.81 -5.60
N THR A 66 2.79 -2.95 -6.49
CA THR A 66 1.78 -3.35 -7.49
C THR A 66 2.42 -4.21 -8.57
N ALA A 67 3.64 -3.87 -9.00
CA ALA A 67 4.39 -4.67 -9.98
C ALA A 67 4.72 -6.07 -9.46
N SER A 68 5.02 -6.21 -8.17
CA SER A 68 5.22 -7.50 -7.52
C SER A 68 3.96 -8.36 -7.55
N GLU A 69 2.81 -7.79 -7.18
CA GLU A 69 1.52 -8.48 -7.23
C GLU A 69 1.13 -8.84 -8.69
N PHE A 70 1.38 -7.93 -9.62
CA PHE A 70 1.14 -8.19 -11.05
C PHE A 70 2.02 -9.33 -11.58
N ARG A 71 3.30 -9.39 -11.19
CA ARG A 71 4.20 -10.51 -11.52
C ARG A 71 3.62 -11.85 -11.05
N ASP A 72 3.07 -11.91 -9.84
CA ASP A 72 2.47 -13.12 -9.28
C ASP A 72 1.20 -13.53 -10.05
N HIS A 73 0.38 -12.54 -10.44
CA HIS A 73 -0.75 -12.78 -11.35
C HIS A 73 -0.31 -13.31 -12.73
N LEU A 74 0.79 -12.79 -13.30
CA LEU A 74 1.33 -13.30 -14.55
C LEU A 74 1.69 -14.79 -14.47
N SER A 75 2.24 -15.26 -13.35
CA SER A 75 2.48 -16.69 -13.12
C SER A 75 1.18 -17.47 -13.14
N THR A 76 0.18 -17.04 -12.37
CA THR A 76 -1.14 -17.70 -12.33
C THR A 76 -1.86 -17.72 -13.69
N PHE A 77 -1.75 -16.63 -14.46
CA PHE A 77 -2.32 -16.57 -15.81
C PHE A 77 -1.55 -17.44 -16.79
N SER A 78 -0.23 -17.57 -16.66
CA SER A 78 0.59 -18.44 -17.49
C SER A 78 0.27 -19.92 -17.25
N ASP A 79 0.10 -20.31 -15.98
CA ASP A 79 -0.29 -21.69 -15.61
C ASP A 79 -1.68 -22.01 -16.15
N PHE A 80 -2.63 -21.09 -16.02
CA PHE A 80 -3.96 -21.24 -16.60
C PHE A 80 -3.90 -21.33 -18.11
N TYR A 81 -3.13 -20.46 -18.79
CA TYR A 81 -2.95 -20.50 -20.23
C TYR A 81 -2.35 -21.83 -20.69
N ALA A 82 -1.38 -22.39 -19.96
CA ALA A 82 -0.78 -23.67 -20.27
C ALA A 82 -1.78 -24.84 -20.11
N SER A 83 -2.77 -24.73 -19.23
CA SER A 83 -3.82 -25.72 -19.05
C SER A 83 -4.91 -25.67 -20.12
N LEU A 84 -5.01 -24.56 -20.86
CA LEU A 84 -5.96 -24.43 -21.95
C LEU A 84 -5.49 -25.26 -23.15
N GLY A 85 -6.37 -26.08 -23.69
CA GLY A 85 -6.15 -26.74 -24.96
C GLY A 85 -6.05 -25.76 -26.14
N PRO A 86 -5.99 -26.28 -27.37
CA PRO A 86 -6.03 -25.46 -28.59
C PRO A 86 -7.29 -24.58 -28.60
N PRO A 87 -7.27 -23.44 -29.31
CA PRO A 87 -8.45 -22.59 -29.41
C PRO A 87 -9.64 -23.38 -29.94
N ASN A 88 -10.76 -23.29 -29.20
CA ASN A 88 -12.03 -23.90 -29.63
C ASN A 88 -13.06 -22.80 -29.87
N PRO A 89 -13.37 -22.48 -31.13
CA PRO A 89 -14.30 -21.41 -31.50
C PRO A 89 -15.72 -21.62 -30.92
N GLU A 90 -16.11 -22.87 -30.65
CA GLU A 90 -17.43 -23.19 -30.11
C GLU A 90 -17.61 -22.89 -28.65
N ASN A 91 -16.50 -22.73 -27.90
CA ASN A 91 -16.52 -22.52 -26.42
C ASN A 91 -15.96 -21.15 -26.03
N VAL A 92 -15.76 -20.21 -26.93
CA VAL A 92 -15.31 -18.87 -26.61
C VAL A 92 -16.50 -18.07 -26.09
N PRO A 93 -16.44 -17.51 -24.88
CA PRO A 93 -17.48 -16.59 -24.39
C PRO A 93 -17.67 -15.41 -25.36
N ASP A 94 -18.88 -14.88 -25.46
CA ASP A 94 -19.22 -13.77 -26.38
C ASP A 94 -18.31 -12.55 -26.20
N ASP A 95 -17.84 -12.29 -24.98
CA ASP A 95 -16.91 -11.20 -24.68
C ASP A 95 -15.42 -11.61 -24.82
N GLY A 96 -15.13 -12.84 -25.21
CA GLY A 96 -13.81 -13.41 -25.41
C GLY A 96 -12.99 -13.58 -24.13
N LYS A 97 -13.56 -13.46 -22.94
CA LYS A 97 -12.85 -13.61 -21.66
C LYS A 97 -12.74 -15.06 -21.22
N LEU A 98 -11.53 -15.52 -20.96
CA LEU A 98 -11.22 -16.86 -20.47
C LEU A 98 -11.00 -16.88 -18.95
N LYS A 99 -10.36 -15.82 -18.41
CA LYS A 99 -10.09 -15.62 -16.98
C LYS A 99 -9.97 -14.14 -16.68
N SER A 100 -10.48 -13.69 -15.53
CA SER A 100 -10.40 -12.31 -15.09
C SER A 100 -9.98 -12.23 -13.63
N GLU A 101 -9.10 -11.28 -13.33
CA GLU A 101 -8.68 -10.92 -11.99
C GLU A 101 -8.65 -9.39 -11.83
N MET A 102 -8.66 -8.90 -10.61
CA MET A 102 -8.61 -7.47 -10.33
C MET A 102 -7.69 -7.18 -9.16
N MET A 103 -6.81 -6.19 -9.34
CA MET A 103 -6.00 -5.63 -8.27
C MET A 103 -6.47 -4.20 -7.94
N VAL A 104 -6.45 -3.83 -6.67
CA VAL A 104 -6.76 -2.47 -6.22
C VAL A 104 -5.61 -1.97 -5.36
N LYS A 105 -4.92 -0.96 -5.85
CA LYS A 105 -3.76 -0.33 -5.16
C LYS A 105 -3.80 1.20 -5.36
N ASP A 106 -3.58 1.94 -4.29
CA ASP A 106 -3.31 3.39 -4.33
C ASP A 106 -4.32 4.22 -5.16
N ASN A 107 -5.61 4.01 -4.96
CA ASN A 107 -6.68 4.65 -5.74
C ASN A 107 -6.69 4.29 -7.24
N ARG A 108 -6.03 3.19 -7.61
CA ARG A 108 -6.06 2.65 -8.96
C ARG A 108 -6.64 1.24 -8.95
N ARG A 109 -7.36 0.91 -10.01
CA ARG A 109 -7.85 -0.44 -10.27
C ARG A 109 -7.22 -0.96 -11.54
N TYR A 110 -6.76 -2.19 -11.48
CA TYR A 110 -6.18 -2.92 -12.59
C TYR A 110 -7.05 -4.13 -12.88
N TYR A 111 -7.59 -4.20 -14.07
CA TYR A 111 -8.36 -5.34 -14.54
C TYR A 111 -7.47 -6.18 -15.45
N LEU A 112 -7.30 -7.44 -15.11
CA LEU A 112 -6.49 -8.41 -15.81
C LEU A 112 -7.43 -9.40 -16.46
N ASP A 113 -7.60 -9.33 -17.76
CA ASP A 113 -8.48 -10.21 -18.53
C ASP A 113 -7.66 -11.02 -19.54
N LEU A 114 -7.54 -12.34 -19.33
CA LEU A 114 -7.06 -13.23 -20.39
C LEU A 114 -8.19 -13.41 -21.40
N LYS A 115 -7.91 -13.01 -22.61
CA LYS A 115 -8.90 -12.99 -23.70
C LYS A 115 -8.42 -13.78 -24.91
N GLU A 116 -9.38 -14.23 -25.70
CA GLU A 116 -9.15 -14.86 -27.01
C GLU A 116 -9.86 -14.07 -28.11
N ASN A 117 -9.21 -13.93 -29.25
CA ASN A 117 -9.79 -13.38 -30.48
C ASN A 117 -9.21 -14.12 -31.70
N SER A 118 -9.57 -13.68 -32.91
CA SER A 118 -9.10 -14.27 -34.16
C SER A 118 -7.56 -14.24 -34.37
N ARG A 119 -6.84 -13.41 -33.62
CA ARG A 119 -5.37 -13.29 -33.63
C ARG A 119 -4.69 -14.14 -32.56
N GLY A 120 -5.46 -14.77 -31.68
CA GLY A 120 -4.96 -15.60 -30.57
C GLY A 120 -5.31 -15.08 -29.22
N ARG A 121 -4.64 -15.64 -28.19
CA ARG A 121 -4.86 -15.32 -26.78
C ARG A 121 -3.91 -14.23 -26.30
N PHE A 122 -4.42 -13.34 -25.46
CA PHE A 122 -3.65 -12.23 -24.88
C PHE A 122 -4.19 -11.83 -23.52
N LEU A 123 -3.31 -11.34 -22.64
CA LEU A 123 -3.67 -10.74 -21.37
C LEU A 123 -3.87 -9.24 -21.58
N ARG A 124 -5.09 -8.76 -21.42
CA ARG A 124 -5.41 -7.34 -21.39
C ARG A 124 -5.30 -6.83 -19.95
N VAL A 125 -4.45 -5.83 -19.73
CA VAL A 125 -4.29 -5.13 -18.45
C VAL A 125 -4.83 -3.72 -18.61
N SER A 126 -5.92 -3.41 -17.91
CA SER A 126 -6.57 -2.10 -17.97
C SER A 126 -6.42 -1.39 -16.63
N GLN A 127 -5.93 -0.16 -16.64
CA GLN A 127 -5.76 0.69 -15.47
C GLN A 127 -6.81 1.80 -15.48
N THR A 128 -7.47 2.00 -14.33
CA THR A 128 -8.41 3.11 -14.09
C THR A 128 -8.05 3.82 -12.79
N ILE A 129 -8.35 5.11 -12.69
CA ILE A 129 -8.20 5.90 -11.47
C ILE A 129 -9.57 6.01 -10.80
N THR A 130 -9.67 5.72 -9.50
CA THR A 130 -10.94 5.63 -8.77
C THR A 130 -11.74 6.94 -8.78
N ARG A 131 -11.08 8.09 -8.89
CA ARG A 131 -11.74 9.43 -8.89
C ARG A 131 -12.08 9.95 -10.28
N GLY A 132 -12.09 9.09 -11.29
CA GLY A 132 -12.30 9.48 -12.68
C GLY A 132 -10.97 9.81 -13.39
N GLY A 133 -10.91 9.47 -14.64
CA GLY A 133 -9.75 9.65 -15.51
C GLY A 133 -9.81 8.69 -16.69
N PRO A 134 -8.98 8.89 -17.70
CA PRO A 134 -8.97 7.99 -18.84
C PRO A 134 -8.56 6.58 -18.43
N ARG A 135 -9.25 5.59 -19.00
CA ARG A 135 -8.84 4.20 -18.91
C ARG A 135 -7.68 3.98 -19.86
N THR A 136 -6.56 3.51 -19.33
CA THR A 136 -5.41 3.08 -20.11
C THR A 136 -5.31 1.57 -20.10
N GLN A 137 -4.76 0.98 -21.16
CA GLN A 137 -4.64 -0.48 -21.26
C GLN A 137 -3.47 -0.89 -22.11
N ILE A 138 -2.90 -2.05 -21.80
CA ILE A 138 -1.94 -2.78 -22.63
C ILE A 138 -2.47 -4.18 -22.88
N ALA A 139 -1.95 -4.84 -23.94
CA ALA A 139 -2.32 -6.21 -24.29
C ALA A 139 -1.07 -7.04 -24.55
N ILE A 140 -0.74 -7.93 -23.63
CA ILE A 140 0.43 -8.81 -23.67
C ILE A 140 0.00 -10.11 -24.38
N PRO A 141 0.61 -10.52 -25.51
CA PRO A 141 0.35 -11.82 -26.10
C PRO A 141 0.59 -12.93 -25.07
N ALA A 142 -0.31 -13.92 -25.00
CA ALA A 142 -0.26 -14.93 -23.94
C ALA A 142 1.05 -15.72 -23.90
N GLN A 143 1.65 -15.97 -25.05
CA GLN A 143 2.94 -16.66 -25.16
C GLN A 143 4.10 -15.86 -24.54
N GLY A 144 3.97 -14.55 -24.41
CA GLY A 144 4.99 -13.66 -23.84
C GLY A 144 4.79 -13.35 -22.35
N MET A 145 3.77 -13.90 -21.69
CA MET A 145 3.50 -13.60 -20.28
C MET A 145 4.65 -14.03 -19.36
N ILE A 146 5.31 -15.18 -19.66
CA ILE A 146 6.45 -15.66 -18.89
C ILE A 146 7.64 -14.71 -19.05
N GLU A 147 7.97 -14.32 -20.28
CA GLU A 147 9.06 -13.38 -20.55
C GLU A 147 8.80 -12.02 -19.87
N PHE A 148 7.57 -11.58 -19.89
CA PHE A 148 7.16 -10.34 -19.24
C PHE A 148 7.29 -10.44 -17.70
N ARG A 149 6.87 -11.55 -17.11
CA ARG A 149 7.04 -11.87 -15.68
C ARG A 149 8.50 -11.85 -15.27
N ASP A 150 9.35 -12.51 -16.05
CA ASP A 150 10.78 -12.62 -15.76
C ASP A 150 11.46 -11.25 -15.84
N ALA A 151 11.08 -10.44 -16.83
CA ALA A 151 11.56 -9.06 -16.93
C ALA A 151 11.14 -8.20 -15.72
N LEU A 152 9.92 -8.37 -15.22
CA LEU A 152 9.49 -7.70 -13.99
C LEU A 152 10.25 -8.20 -12.76
N THR A 153 10.52 -9.51 -12.70
CA THR A 153 11.30 -10.11 -11.61
C THR A 153 12.70 -9.49 -11.54
N ASP A 154 13.42 -9.43 -12.66
CA ASP A 154 14.75 -8.82 -12.72
C ASP A 154 14.72 -7.36 -12.25
N LEU A 155 13.75 -6.57 -12.73
CA LEU A 155 13.63 -5.17 -12.33
C LEU A 155 13.23 -5.00 -10.86
N LEU A 156 12.43 -5.90 -10.32
CA LEU A 156 12.05 -5.90 -8.91
C LEU A 156 13.21 -6.35 -8.00
N GLU A 157 14.07 -7.25 -8.46
CA GLU A 157 15.27 -7.66 -7.73
C GLU A 157 16.33 -6.56 -7.70
N GLU A 158 16.50 -5.83 -8.80
CA GLU A 158 17.51 -4.79 -8.92
C GLU A 158 17.07 -3.46 -8.29
N PHE A 159 15.84 -3.05 -8.55
CA PHE A 159 15.29 -1.74 -8.16
C PHE A 159 14.18 -1.82 -7.13
N GLY A 160 13.65 -3.03 -6.92
CA GLY A 160 12.82 -3.30 -5.77
C GLY A 160 13.67 -2.87 -4.61
N VAL A 161 13.38 -1.69 -4.09
CA VAL A 161 13.91 -1.34 -2.81
C VAL A 161 13.67 -2.59 -1.97
N ASP A 162 14.71 -3.13 -1.38
CA ASP A 162 14.56 -3.45 0.01
C ASP A 162 13.98 -2.15 0.61
N ASP A 163 12.70 -1.94 0.45
CA ASP A 163 11.90 -1.09 1.27
C ASP A 163 12.03 -1.71 2.61
N GLY A 164 13.17 -1.61 3.31
CA GLY A 164 13.36 -2.17 4.61
C GLY A 164 12.03 -2.66 5.24
N GLY A 165 11.21 -3.18 4.39
CA GLY A 165 9.89 -3.71 4.68
C GLY A 165 10.19 -4.77 5.68
N PHE A 166 9.93 -4.46 6.93
CA PHE A 166 10.10 -5.35 8.04
C PHE A 166 9.61 -6.73 7.57
N LYS A 167 10.55 -7.64 7.29
CA LYS A 167 10.28 -9.00 6.79
C LYS A 167 9.75 -9.92 7.90
N GLY A 168 9.47 -9.35 9.09
CA GLY A 168 8.88 -10.03 10.21
C GLY A 168 7.42 -9.62 10.44
N ASP A 169 6.78 -10.23 11.39
CA ASP A 169 5.47 -9.79 11.85
C ASP A 169 5.58 -8.39 12.43
N LEU A 170 4.73 -7.48 11.97
CA LEU A 170 4.67 -6.14 12.52
C LEU A 170 4.34 -6.20 14.00
N PRO A 171 4.96 -5.34 14.85
CA PRO A 171 4.62 -5.30 16.25
C PRO A 171 3.13 -5.15 16.48
N GLU A 172 2.61 -5.84 17.48
CA GLU A 172 1.20 -5.72 17.87
C GLU A 172 0.87 -4.29 18.26
N GLY A 173 -0.34 -3.86 17.90
CA GLY A 173 -0.88 -2.57 18.28
C GLY A 173 -0.97 -2.44 19.81
N ARG A 174 -0.77 -1.21 20.30
CA ARG A 174 -0.91 -0.86 21.72
C ARG A 174 -2.04 0.13 21.89
N TYR A 175 -2.59 0.19 23.09
CA TYR A 175 -3.55 1.22 23.43
C TYR A 175 -3.26 1.79 24.84
N MET A 176 -3.71 3.01 25.06
CA MET A 176 -3.78 3.59 26.38
C MET A 176 -5.09 4.33 26.55
N ARG A 177 -5.62 4.32 27.77
CA ARG A 177 -6.81 5.07 28.15
C ARG A 177 -6.39 6.29 28.97
N VAL A 178 -6.94 7.43 28.60
CA VAL A 178 -6.77 8.69 29.34
C VAL A 178 -8.16 9.29 29.51
N ASP A 179 -8.64 9.33 30.73
CA ASP A 179 -10.01 9.78 31.08
C ASP A 179 -11.09 9.00 30.28
N ASN A 180 -11.86 9.70 29.47
CA ASN A 180 -12.91 9.14 28.61
C ASN A 180 -12.45 8.89 27.15
N LYS A 181 -11.14 8.89 26.91
CA LYS A 181 -10.55 8.69 25.57
C LYS A 181 -9.71 7.43 25.54
N ASN A 182 -9.75 6.73 24.43
CA ASN A 182 -8.82 5.65 24.11
C ASN A 182 -7.91 6.08 22.96
N PHE A 183 -6.61 5.88 23.14
CA PHE A 183 -5.61 6.08 22.11
C PHE A 183 -5.11 4.71 21.65
N TYR A 184 -5.22 4.43 20.35
CA TYR A 184 -4.71 3.21 19.72
C TYR A 184 -3.49 3.55 18.90
N PHE A 185 -2.46 2.72 19.01
CA PHE A 185 -1.18 2.82 18.29
C PHE A 185 -1.03 1.57 17.45
N ASP A 186 -1.43 1.63 16.19
CA ASP A 186 -1.40 0.52 15.27
C ASP A 186 -0.23 0.68 14.29
N ILE A 187 0.62 -0.34 14.20
CA ILE A 187 1.69 -0.38 13.22
C ILE A 187 1.15 -0.99 11.92
N GLY A 188 1.37 -0.31 10.83
CA GLY A 188 0.99 -0.77 9.51
C GLY A 188 2.11 -0.55 8.50
N GLN A 189 1.98 -1.21 7.37
CA GLN A 189 2.87 -1.05 6.22
C GLN A 189 2.06 -0.73 4.98
N ASN A 190 2.58 0.15 4.16
CA ASN A 190 2.05 0.46 2.84
C ASN A 190 3.21 0.68 1.86
N ASN A 191 2.91 1.05 0.62
CA ASN A 191 3.89 1.35 -0.43
C ASN A 191 4.85 2.51 -0.13
N ARG A 192 4.64 3.25 0.96
CA ARG A 192 5.52 4.32 1.46
C ARG A 192 6.39 3.88 2.63
N GLY A 193 6.28 2.62 3.05
CA GLY A 193 6.98 2.02 4.16
C GLY A 193 6.12 1.82 5.40
N ILE A 194 6.77 1.56 6.53
CA ILE A 194 6.13 1.36 7.83
C ILE A 194 5.64 2.69 8.39
N TYR A 195 4.50 2.65 9.03
CA TYR A 195 3.90 3.80 9.71
C TYR A 195 3.21 3.37 11.00
N MET A 196 3.09 4.30 11.92
CA MET A 196 2.23 4.20 13.09
C MET A 196 0.97 5.02 12.86
N ARG A 197 -0.17 4.40 13.06
CA ARG A 197 -1.46 5.07 13.11
C ARG A 197 -1.82 5.31 14.57
N VAL A 198 -1.89 6.59 14.96
CA VAL A 198 -2.37 6.98 16.29
C VAL A 198 -3.81 7.42 16.16
N SER A 199 -4.75 6.68 16.78
CA SER A 199 -6.18 6.97 16.75
C SER A 199 -6.67 7.40 18.11
N GLU A 200 -7.34 8.55 18.19
CA GLU A 200 -8.11 8.98 19.37
C GLU A 200 -9.57 8.57 19.15
N VAL A 201 -10.12 7.82 20.11
CA VAL A 201 -11.52 7.35 20.08
C VAL A 201 -12.23 7.83 21.34
N LYS A 202 -13.35 8.51 21.14
CA LYS A 202 -14.36 8.87 22.13
C LYS A 202 -15.68 8.21 21.75
N THR A 203 -16.69 8.29 22.59
CA THR A 203 -17.99 7.62 22.41
C THR A 203 -18.60 7.83 21.01
N ASN A 204 -18.51 9.03 20.43
CA ASN A 204 -19.09 9.35 19.12
C ASN A 204 -18.12 10.00 18.14
N PHE A 205 -16.82 9.88 18.41
CA PHE A 205 -15.81 10.56 17.60
C PHE A 205 -14.53 9.74 17.51
N ARG A 206 -14.01 9.63 16.28
CA ARG A 206 -12.72 9.00 16.01
C ARG A 206 -11.91 9.88 15.08
N THR A 207 -10.70 10.21 15.48
CA THR A 207 -9.70 10.85 14.62
C THR A 207 -8.41 10.05 14.62
N ALA A 208 -7.59 10.19 13.59
CA ALA A 208 -6.32 9.52 13.52
C ALA A 208 -5.30 10.33 12.73
N ILE A 209 -4.05 10.19 13.14
CA ILE A 209 -2.88 10.66 12.41
C ILE A 209 -2.02 9.47 12.01
N THR A 210 -1.23 9.63 10.96
CA THR A 210 -0.29 8.61 10.49
C THR A 210 1.12 9.18 10.52
N VAL A 211 2.01 8.52 11.26
CA VAL A 211 3.39 8.92 11.46
C VAL A 211 4.31 7.91 10.79
N PRO A 212 5.06 8.29 9.74
CA PRO A 212 6.02 7.40 9.10
C PRO A 212 7.13 6.97 10.08
N GLU A 213 7.60 5.72 9.94
CA GLU A 213 8.62 5.13 10.81
C GLU A 213 9.87 6.00 10.94
N LYS A 214 10.35 6.56 9.85
CA LYS A 214 11.51 7.48 9.82
C LYS A 214 11.37 8.72 10.71
N SER A 215 10.16 9.06 11.13
CA SER A 215 9.88 10.21 11.99
C SER A 215 9.68 9.85 13.47
N TRP A 216 9.64 8.56 13.84
CA TRP A 216 9.31 8.13 15.20
C TRP A 216 10.31 8.62 16.24
N SER A 217 11.62 8.55 15.93
CA SER A 217 12.66 9.06 16.83
C SER A 217 12.47 10.55 17.13
N ARG A 218 12.18 11.35 16.11
CA ARG A 218 11.93 12.78 16.28
C ARG A 218 10.67 13.07 17.09
N PHE A 219 9.60 12.31 16.87
CA PHE A 219 8.38 12.42 17.70
C PHE A 219 8.70 12.13 19.17
N ARG A 220 9.40 11.02 19.45
CA ARG A 220 9.84 10.66 20.80
C ARG A 220 10.64 11.79 21.45
N ASP A 221 11.60 12.34 20.74
CA ASP A 221 12.50 13.37 21.27
C ASP A 221 11.74 14.67 21.58
N ILE A 222 10.77 15.06 20.74
CA ILE A 222 9.88 16.19 21.00
C ILE A 222 9.04 15.96 22.26
N PHE A 223 8.44 14.77 22.41
CA PHE A 223 7.67 14.44 23.61
C PHE A 223 8.53 14.42 24.85
N ALA A 224 9.74 13.86 24.78
CA ALA A 224 10.68 13.84 25.89
C ALA A 224 11.07 15.27 26.34
N ASP A 225 11.42 16.15 25.39
CA ASP A 225 11.74 17.56 25.66
C ASP A 225 10.59 18.29 26.36
N TYR A 226 9.36 18.13 25.88
CA TYR A 226 8.20 18.73 26.57
C TYR A 226 7.94 18.14 27.95
N CYS A 227 8.12 16.83 28.14
CA CYS A 227 8.00 16.21 29.46
C CYS A 227 9.02 16.77 30.47
N GLU A 228 10.26 17.01 30.03
CA GLU A 228 11.29 17.61 30.87
C GLU A 228 10.96 19.06 31.20
N LYS A 229 10.65 19.88 30.25
CA LYS A 229 10.26 21.29 30.44
C LYS A 229 9.06 21.46 31.36
N MET A 230 8.08 20.58 31.29
CA MET A 230 6.91 20.62 32.18
C MET A 230 7.26 20.21 33.62
N LYS A 231 8.27 19.35 33.83
CA LYS A 231 8.77 19.02 35.17
C LYS A 231 9.51 20.21 35.79
N GLU A 232 10.36 20.89 35.01
CA GLU A 232 11.11 22.07 35.47
C GLU A 232 10.19 23.25 35.74
N GLY A 233 9.17 23.49 34.94
CA GLY A 233 8.18 24.55 35.12
C GLY A 233 7.19 24.32 36.25
N GLY A 234 6.99 23.06 36.69
CA GLY A 234 6.12 22.71 37.82
C GLY A 234 6.78 22.80 39.22
N GLY A 235 8.08 23.05 39.28
CA GLY A 235 8.86 23.12 40.52
C GLY A 235 8.91 24.49 41.23
N GLY A 236 8.11 25.44 40.83
CA GLY A 236 8.11 26.80 41.38
C GLY A 236 6.90 27.14 42.24
N ASN A 237 6.68 26.52 43.38
CA ASN A 237 6.18 27.16 44.60
C ASN A 237 5.99 26.17 45.76
N SER A 238 6.94 26.05 46.62
CA SER A 238 6.76 25.76 48.05
C SER A 238 8.06 26.09 48.78
N SER A 239 8.15 27.30 49.23
CA SER A 239 9.15 27.74 50.19
C SER A 239 8.82 27.20 51.59
N SER A 240 9.89 26.85 52.29
CA SER A 240 10.09 26.87 53.73
C SER A 240 9.30 25.92 54.63
N GLY A 241 10.07 25.07 55.30
CA GLY A 241 9.67 24.36 56.50
C GLY A 241 10.75 23.41 56.99
N LEU A 242 11.59 23.88 57.91
CA LEU A 242 12.57 23.10 58.67
C LEU A 242 11.99 21.81 59.26
N GLY A 243 12.81 20.76 59.35
CA GLY A 243 12.51 19.63 60.23
C GLY A 243 13.43 18.42 60.02
N SER A 244 14.45 18.39 60.80
CA SER A 244 15.44 17.36 61.11
C SER A 244 14.91 15.95 61.33
N SER A 245 15.75 14.98 61.01
CA SER A 245 16.05 13.69 61.66
C SER A 245 15.12 12.51 61.48
N GLY A 246 15.76 11.37 61.20
CA GLY A 246 15.32 10.05 61.58
C GLY A 246 15.65 8.91 60.62
N LEU A 247 16.79 8.29 60.82
CA LEU A 247 17.09 6.93 60.34
C LEU A 247 16.05 5.95 60.89
N SER A 248 15.61 4.98 60.12
CA SER A 248 15.56 3.58 60.55
C SER A 248 15.29 2.63 59.39
N ASP A 249 16.17 1.67 59.26
CA ASP A 249 16.01 0.40 58.57
C ASP A 249 14.80 -0.39 59.06
N SER A 250 14.13 -1.10 58.14
CA SER A 250 13.57 -2.41 58.47
C SER A 250 13.29 -3.24 57.22
N LYS A 251 13.93 -4.36 57.16
CA LYS A 251 13.68 -5.56 56.39
C LYS A 251 12.33 -6.20 56.69
N GLY A 252 11.81 -6.92 55.73
CA GLY A 252 10.87 -8.06 55.93
C GLY A 252 9.65 -7.90 55.01
N THR A 253 9.08 -8.82 54.29
CA THR A 253 9.16 -10.27 54.18
C THR A 253 8.06 -10.65 53.21
N VAL A 254 8.35 -11.55 52.35
CA VAL A 254 7.52 -12.46 51.50
C VAL A 254 6.05 -12.58 51.91
N GLY A 255 5.17 -12.51 50.87
CA GLY A 255 3.77 -12.94 50.99
C GLY A 255 3.21 -13.38 49.64
N SER A 256 3.05 -14.68 49.51
CA SER A 256 2.55 -15.43 48.36
C SER A 256 1.04 -15.30 48.15
N GLY A 257 0.61 -15.20 46.88
CA GLY A 257 -0.55 -15.77 46.19
C GLY A 257 -1.97 -15.23 46.55
N PRO A 258 -2.97 -15.50 45.71
CA PRO A 258 -3.08 -16.63 44.79
C PRO A 258 -3.52 -16.26 43.34
N GLN A 259 -3.22 -17.17 42.44
CA GLN A 259 -3.75 -17.29 41.11
C GLN A 259 -5.26 -17.44 41.07
N VAL A 260 -5.91 -16.72 40.17
CA VAL A 260 -7.25 -17.08 39.68
C VAL A 260 -7.25 -17.02 38.14
N SER A 261 -7.46 -18.17 37.53
CA SER A 261 -7.62 -18.38 36.10
C SER A 261 -8.93 -17.77 35.58
N PRO A 262 -9.00 -17.25 34.36
CA PRO A 262 -10.27 -16.88 33.76
C PRO A 262 -10.87 -18.05 32.99
N THR A 263 -12.09 -18.35 33.34
CA THR A 263 -13.02 -19.22 32.65
C THR A 263 -13.46 -18.62 31.31
N SER A 264 -13.47 -19.47 30.31
CA SER A 264 -14.06 -19.30 29.00
C SER A 264 -15.56 -19.01 29.10
N ALA A 265 -16.02 -17.98 28.37
CA ALA A 265 -17.44 -17.80 28.08
C ALA A 265 -17.63 -17.62 26.56
N SER A 266 -18.33 -18.56 26.03
CA SER A 266 -18.84 -18.73 24.68
C SER A 266 -19.83 -17.64 24.28
N SER A 267 -19.73 -17.24 23.00
CA SER A 267 -20.70 -16.42 22.26
C SER A 267 -22.03 -17.16 22.04
N PRO A 268 -23.15 -16.47 21.99
CA PRO A 268 -24.29 -16.93 21.23
C PRO A 268 -24.52 -16.08 20.00
N ASN A 269 -24.62 -16.77 18.88
CA ASN A 269 -25.16 -16.31 17.61
C ASN A 269 -26.72 -16.46 17.69
N PRO A 270 -27.50 -15.53 17.19
CA PRO A 270 -28.81 -15.85 16.70
C PRO A 270 -28.98 -15.44 15.24
N ASN A 271 -29.16 -16.44 14.41
CA ASN A 271 -29.88 -16.35 13.16
C ASN A 271 -31.36 -16.61 13.44
N PRO A 272 -32.31 -15.90 12.83
CA PRO A 272 -33.53 -16.53 12.39
C PRO A 272 -33.78 -16.29 10.90
N ASN A 273 -33.88 -17.42 10.17
CA ASN A 273 -34.71 -17.61 9.02
C ASN A 273 -36.14 -17.18 9.32
N LEU A 274 -36.74 -16.46 8.40
CA LEU A 274 -38.19 -16.49 8.17
C LEU A 274 -38.46 -16.44 6.68
N ASP A 275 -38.87 -17.59 6.21
CA ASP A 275 -39.62 -17.90 5.04
C ASP A 275 -40.96 -17.12 5.01
N SER A 276 -41.35 -16.64 3.84
CA SER A 276 -42.74 -16.55 3.42
C SER A 276 -42.85 -16.21 1.95
N SER A 277 -43.12 -17.23 1.20
CA SER A 277 -43.85 -17.23 -0.07
C SER A 277 -45.15 -16.42 0.00
N LEU A 278 -45.54 -15.87 -1.13
CA LEU A 278 -46.83 -15.90 -1.84
C LEU A 278 -47.28 -14.55 -2.40
N ILE A 279 -47.66 -14.64 -3.67
CA ILE A 279 -48.81 -14.02 -4.38
C ILE A 279 -48.56 -12.60 -4.97
N LYS A 280 -48.43 -12.49 -6.18
CA LYS A 280 -49.17 -12.38 -7.46
C LYS A 280 -48.28 -11.92 -8.58
#